data_2e5202bffb0e63963e9f9aaf3ee64af3
#
_entry.id   2e5202bffb0e63963e9f9aaf3ee64af3
#
_cell.length_a   1.000
_cell.length_b   1.000
_cell.length_c   1.000
_cell.angle_alpha   90.00
_cell.angle_beta   90.00
_cell.angle_gamma   90.00
#
_symmetry.space_group_name_H-M   'P 1'
#
loop_
_entity.id
_entity.type
_entity.pdbx_description
1 polymer ?
#
loop_
_entity_poly.entity_id
_entity_poly.type
_entity_poly.pdbx_seq_one_letter_code
_entity_poly.pdbx_strand_id
1 'polypeptide(L)'
;MNLRNLITVFSILILSACGGGSSDASAAISPTPAPTPAPTPAPTPAPTPAPSGVYEMDENCPSHIKEAFLDVSQAPGPGDQYNMMPRLQVSCSNGNLKVNSNSVPHYSFIPMTPNDLVERDEEWVVPLEPSIDSSREPTNIGANGPVILGYMGFTNTGLFIFGPTEGGQPANQAYGDPVYNNILDDCGGHTAFAYHNHAFNTRCFNPNGLTANPATDPQPEVLHISLILGFGPDGFPIFNEYEYANNDGVNLVSPQSSFELIDGQNPQRYAFDAYEYVEKDNLEIYLDECNGHSHENPHGYEYHYHCLLYTSPSPRD
;
A
#
# COMPACT_ATOMS: atom_id res chain seq x y z
N MET A 1 45.03 -3.55 -24.27
CA MET A 1 45.74 -2.28 -24.54
C MET A 1 45.45 -1.32 -23.43
N ASN A 2 46.50 -0.93 -22.70
CA ASN A 2 46.50 -0.05 -21.53
C ASN A 2 46.06 1.40 -21.80
N LEU A 3 45.55 2.11 -20.78
CA LEU A 3 45.98 3.45 -20.31
C LEU A 3 45.08 3.82 -19.15
N ARG A 4 45.51 3.83 -17.92
CA ARG A 4 46.40 4.75 -17.13
C ARG A 4 45.61 5.94 -16.54
N ASN A 5 45.55 5.87 -15.21
CA ASN A 5 45.45 6.87 -14.14
C ASN A 5 45.78 8.30 -14.49
N LEU A 6 45.04 9.26 -13.90
CA LEU A 6 45.59 10.57 -13.48
C LEU A 6 44.98 10.98 -12.13
N ILE A 7 45.86 10.98 -11.12
CA ILE A 7 45.65 11.55 -9.78
C ILE A 7 46.15 12.99 -9.84
N THR A 8 45.33 13.96 -9.41
CA THR A 8 45.78 15.35 -9.22
C THR A 8 45.72 15.69 -7.73
N VAL A 9 46.90 15.88 -7.18
CA VAL A 9 47.15 16.37 -5.81
C VAL A 9 47.14 17.88 -5.83
N PHE A 10 46.40 18.52 -4.92
CA PHE A 10 46.50 19.97 -4.69
C PHE A 10 47.16 20.24 -3.33
N SER A 11 48.29 20.92 -3.38
CA SER A 11 49.12 21.28 -2.25
C SER A 11 48.63 22.54 -1.54
N ILE A 12 48.71 22.51 -0.22
CA ILE A 12 48.42 23.63 0.68
C ILE A 12 49.68 24.47 0.83
N LEU A 13 49.59 25.78 0.61
CA LEU A 13 50.63 26.74 0.95
C LEU A 13 50.28 27.41 2.28
N ILE A 14 51.22 27.31 3.24
CA ILE A 14 51.23 28.03 4.50
C ILE A 14 52.18 29.23 4.33
N LEU A 15 51.72 30.45 4.60
CA LEU A 15 52.57 31.62 4.76
C LEU A 15 52.58 32.06 6.22
N SER A 16 53.76 31.96 6.83
CA SER A 16 54.12 32.64 8.08
C SER A 16 54.67 34.02 7.77
N ALA A 17 54.30 35.02 8.55
CA ALA A 17 55.00 36.27 8.62
C ALA A 17 55.18 36.71 10.08
N CYS A 18 56.42 36.71 10.53
CA CYS A 18 56.93 37.38 11.74
C CYS A 18 57.20 38.85 11.48
N GLY A 19 56.89 39.68 12.43
CA GLY A 19 57.39 41.05 12.47
C GLY A 19 57.24 41.65 13.85
N GLY A 20 58.40 41.80 14.57
CA GLY A 20 58.47 42.37 15.90
C GLY A 20 58.64 43.92 15.89
N GLY A 21 58.35 44.50 17.04
CA GLY A 21 58.60 45.93 17.28
C GLY A 21 58.19 46.35 18.70
N SER A 22 59.16 46.50 19.57
CA SER A 22 59.00 47.01 20.96
C SER A 22 58.77 48.51 20.99
N SER A 23 57.93 49.00 21.87
CA SER A 23 58.10 50.26 22.57
C SER A 23 57.15 50.36 23.77
N ASP A 24 57.76 50.57 24.95
CA ASP A 24 57.11 50.79 26.21
C ASP A 24 56.29 52.09 26.25
N ALA A 25 55.08 52.02 26.71
CA ALA A 25 54.35 53.15 27.25
C ALA A 25 53.39 52.63 28.37
N SER A 26 53.83 53.02 29.61
CA SER A 26 53.03 52.79 30.81
C SER A 26 51.72 53.60 30.78
N ALA A 27 50.60 52.99 30.51
CA ALA A 27 49.32 53.67 30.59
C ALA A 27 48.51 53.08 31.76
N ALA A 28 47.92 53.95 32.55
CA ALA A 28 47.15 53.68 33.73
C ALA A 28 45.91 52.76 33.40
N ILE A 29 45.76 51.72 34.16
CA ILE A 29 44.65 50.72 34.02
C ILE A 29 43.41 51.39 34.61
N SER A 30 42.46 51.77 33.75
CA SER A 30 41.07 51.97 34.16
C SER A 30 40.35 50.60 34.43
N PRO A 31 39.53 50.50 35.45
CA PRO A 31 38.87 49.25 35.74
C PRO A 31 37.92 48.86 34.58
N THR A 32 38.14 47.70 34.05
CA THR A 32 37.20 47.09 33.01
C THR A 32 35.83 46.94 33.60
N PRO A 33 34.78 47.44 32.99
CA PRO A 33 33.42 47.17 33.42
C PRO A 33 33.12 45.67 33.41
N ALA A 34 32.43 45.20 34.42
CA ALA A 34 32.00 43.79 34.49
C ALA A 34 31.18 43.40 33.28
N PRO A 35 31.37 42.19 32.70
CA PRO A 35 30.63 41.76 31.55
C PRO A 35 29.13 41.74 31.88
N THR A 36 28.32 42.37 31.04
CA THR A 36 26.86 42.25 31.10
C THR A 36 26.46 40.78 30.94
N PRO A 37 25.64 40.22 31.81
CA PRO A 37 25.20 38.84 31.64
C PRO A 37 24.52 38.69 30.28
N ALA A 38 24.87 37.59 29.57
CA ALA A 38 24.26 37.26 28.31
C ALA A 38 22.75 37.05 28.48
N PRO A 39 21.91 37.50 27.56
CA PRO A 39 20.46 37.27 27.64
C PRO A 39 20.20 35.77 27.70
N THR A 40 19.35 35.35 28.65
CA THR A 40 18.86 34.00 28.74
C THR A 40 18.18 33.67 27.43
N PRO A 41 18.55 32.55 26.73
CA PRO A 41 17.85 32.18 25.51
C PRO A 41 16.35 31.98 25.78
N ALA A 42 15.53 32.49 24.87
CA ALA A 42 14.10 32.29 24.93
C ALA A 42 13.80 30.76 24.91
N PRO A 43 12.80 30.29 25.64
CA PRO A 43 12.42 28.88 25.60
C PRO A 43 12.11 28.50 24.16
N THR A 44 12.74 27.41 23.70
CA THR A 44 12.40 26.80 22.40
C THR A 44 10.93 26.45 22.42
N PRO A 45 10.13 26.87 21.43
CA PRO A 45 8.73 26.45 21.37
C PRO A 45 8.64 24.94 21.40
N ALA A 46 7.66 24.39 22.10
CA ALA A 46 7.40 22.97 22.09
C ALA A 46 7.15 22.51 20.65
N PRO A 47 7.67 21.34 20.24
CA PRO A 47 7.41 20.83 18.90
C PRO A 47 5.91 20.73 18.67
N THR A 48 5.45 21.21 17.53
CA THR A 48 4.06 21.00 17.08
C THR A 48 3.84 19.49 16.97
N PRO A 49 2.75 18.93 17.53
CA PRO A 49 2.45 17.52 17.35
C PRO A 49 2.45 17.18 15.86
N ALA A 50 3.05 16.04 15.50
CA ALA A 50 2.96 15.53 14.14
C ALA A 50 1.48 15.31 13.78
N PRO A 51 1.08 15.52 12.52
CA PRO A 51 -0.28 15.17 12.08
C PRO A 51 -0.51 13.68 12.33
N SER A 52 -1.70 13.32 12.76
CA SER A 52 -2.13 11.94 12.99
C SER A 52 -3.25 11.58 12.02
N GLY A 53 -3.36 10.29 11.68
CA GLY A 53 -4.49 9.78 10.94
C GLY A 53 -5.80 9.90 11.74
N VAL A 54 -6.90 9.64 11.07
CA VAL A 54 -8.24 9.58 11.70
C VAL A 54 -8.80 8.17 11.49
N TYR A 55 -9.20 7.54 12.57
CA TYR A 55 -9.91 6.27 12.55
C TYR A 55 -11.15 6.32 13.43
N GLU A 56 -12.29 5.97 12.86
CA GLU A 56 -13.56 5.88 13.57
C GLU A 56 -14.25 4.55 13.20
N MET A 57 -14.57 3.75 14.21
CA MET A 57 -15.27 2.47 14.08
C MET A 57 -16.56 2.51 14.88
N ASP A 58 -17.67 2.25 14.22
CA ASP A 58 -18.97 2.13 14.88
C ASP A 58 -19.02 0.85 15.74
N GLU A 59 -19.25 1.02 17.03
CA GLU A 59 -19.35 -0.07 18.01
C GLU A 59 -20.48 -1.06 17.70
N ASN A 60 -21.48 -0.66 16.90
CA ASN A 60 -22.57 -1.54 16.46
C ASN A 60 -22.19 -2.49 15.31
N CYS A 61 -21.02 -2.30 14.69
CA CYS A 61 -20.54 -3.24 13.69
C CYS A 61 -20.29 -4.63 14.29
N PRO A 62 -20.55 -5.71 13.53
CA PRO A 62 -20.19 -7.07 13.92
C PRO A 62 -18.70 -7.21 14.26
N SER A 63 -18.37 -8.19 15.11
CA SER A 63 -16.98 -8.39 15.58
C SER A 63 -16.01 -8.61 14.43
N HIS A 64 -16.35 -9.45 13.46
CA HIS A 64 -15.51 -9.74 12.31
C HIS A 64 -15.24 -8.52 11.43
N ILE A 65 -16.20 -7.56 11.35
CA ILE A 65 -15.99 -6.28 10.67
C ILE A 65 -15.02 -5.41 11.47
N LYS A 66 -15.21 -5.30 12.80
CA LYS A 66 -14.30 -4.50 13.65
C LYS A 66 -12.86 -5.04 13.62
N GLU A 67 -12.69 -6.34 13.53
CA GLU A 67 -11.40 -7.01 13.46
C GLU A 67 -10.74 -6.91 12.07
N ALA A 68 -11.54 -6.74 11.03
CA ALA A 68 -11.04 -6.64 9.65
C ALA A 68 -10.33 -5.31 9.37
N PHE A 69 -10.84 -4.19 9.90
CA PHE A 69 -10.30 -2.87 9.59
C PHE A 69 -9.12 -2.49 10.49
N LEU A 70 -8.14 -1.83 9.90
CA LEU A 70 -6.95 -1.35 10.62
C LEU A 70 -7.17 0.04 11.20
N ASP A 71 -6.78 0.25 12.45
CA ASP A 71 -6.75 1.57 13.07
C ASP A 71 -5.59 2.39 12.47
N VAL A 72 -5.92 3.29 11.55
CA VAL A 72 -4.94 4.15 10.87
C VAL A 72 -4.62 5.44 11.64
N SER A 73 -5.17 5.64 12.84
CA SER A 73 -4.99 6.88 13.61
C SER A 73 -3.53 7.14 14.02
N GLN A 74 -2.75 6.06 14.18
CA GLN A 74 -1.34 6.13 14.52
C GLN A 74 -0.43 5.76 13.35
N ALA A 75 -0.99 5.64 12.16
CA ALA A 75 -0.23 5.28 10.98
C ALA A 75 0.78 6.38 10.62
N PRO A 76 1.96 6.02 10.10
CA PRO A 76 2.99 7.00 9.69
C PRO A 76 2.59 7.83 8.47
N GLY A 77 1.58 7.38 7.71
CA GLY A 77 1.14 8.06 6.49
C GLY A 77 2.10 7.94 5.31
N PRO A 78 1.77 8.58 4.18
CA PRO A 78 2.48 8.43 2.92
C PRO A 78 3.88 9.06 2.88
N GLY A 79 4.25 9.79 3.91
CA GLY A 79 5.51 10.51 4.04
C GLY A 79 5.31 12.02 4.24
N ASP A 80 6.24 12.66 4.95
CA ASP A 80 6.15 14.07 5.37
C ASP A 80 5.98 15.05 4.19
N GLN A 81 6.50 14.68 3.02
CA GLN A 81 6.44 15.53 1.82
C GLN A 81 5.00 15.74 1.29
N TYR A 82 4.06 14.86 1.66
CA TYR A 82 2.68 14.95 1.16
C TYR A 82 1.78 15.78 2.05
N ASN A 83 2.14 15.98 3.33
CA ASN A 83 1.33 16.69 4.32
C ASN A 83 -0.12 16.20 4.36
N MET A 84 -0.31 14.89 4.20
CA MET A 84 -1.59 14.19 4.18
C MET A 84 -1.52 13.01 5.15
N MET A 85 -2.63 12.70 5.80
CA MET A 85 -2.73 11.54 6.69
C MET A 85 -3.96 10.71 6.33
N PRO A 86 -3.92 9.38 6.52
CA PRO A 86 -5.06 8.53 6.23
C PRO A 86 -6.26 8.87 7.12
N ARG A 87 -7.45 8.82 6.53
CA ARG A 87 -8.72 8.93 7.23
C ARG A 87 -9.60 7.74 6.85
N LEU A 88 -10.11 7.05 7.87
CA LEU A 88 -10.98 5.89 7.73
C LEU A 88 -12.10 5.95 8.74
N GLN A 89 -13.34 5.89 8.26
CA GLN A 89 -14.53 5.83 9.09
C GLN A 89 -15.38 4.64 8.65
N VAL A 90 -15.71 3.76 9.58
CA VAL A 90 -16.45 2.53 9.34
C VAL A 90 -17.72 2.53 10.17
N SER A 91 -18.86 2.28 9.55
CA SER A 91 -20.15 2.17 10.23
C SER A 91 -21.02 1.07 9.63
N CYS A 92 -21.92 0.56 10.45
CA CYS A 92 -22.81 -0.53 10.07
C CYS A 92 -24.26 -0.14 10.37
N SER A 93 -25.10 -0.06 9.35
CA SER A 93 -26.50 0.29 9.51
C SER A 93 -27.38 -0.26 8.40
N ASN A 94 -28.63 -0.62 8.74
CA ASN A 94 -29.62 -1.10 7.77
C ASN A 94 -29.13 -2.28 6.90
N GLY A 95 -28.34 -3.19 7.47
CA GLY A 95 -27.79 -4.34 6.75
C GLY A 95 -26.62 -4.02 5.82
N ASN A 96 -26.07 -2.80 5.91
CA ASN A 96 -24.93 -2.38 5.09
C ASN A 96 -23.71 -2.03 5.95
N LEU A 97 -22.54 -2.34 5.40
CA LEU A 97 -21.25 -1.80 5.77
C LEU A 97 -21.04 -0.52 4.97
N LYS A 98 -20.74 0.57 5.64
CA LYS A 98 -20.42 1.85 5.04
C LYS A 98 -19.01 2.26 5.44
N VAL A 99 -18.18 2.56 4.46
CA VAL A 99 -16.78 2.96 4.66
C VAL A 99 -16.54 4.30 3.98
N ASN A 100 -16.05 5.28 4.74
CA ASN A 100 -15.59 6.55 4.21
C ASN A 100 -14.08 6.67 4.37
N SER A 101 -13.39 7.07 3.33
CA SER A 101 -11.93 7.20 3.31
C SER A 101 -11.48 8.35 2.43
N ASN A 102 -10.27 8.84 2.71
CA ASN A 102 -9.60 9.81 1.84
C ASN A 102 -8.60 9.17 0.86
N SER A 103 -8.53 7.85 0.78
CA SER A 103 -7.63 7.09 -0.10
C SER A 103 -6.15 7.49 0.01
N VAL A 104 -5.73 7.92 1.20
CA VAL A 104 -4.32 8.22 1.50
C VAL A 104 -3.69 6.99 2.12
N PRO A 105 -2.54 6.50 1.59
CA PRO A 105 -1.85 5.35 2.15
C PRO A 105 -1.44 5.56 3.61
N HIS A 106 -1.56 4.52 4.41
CA HIS A 106 -1.15 4.53 5.81
C HIS A 106 0.35 4.24 6.01
N TYR A 107 1.07 4.00 4.93
CA TYR A 107 2.51 3.71 4.84
C TYR A 107 3.21 4.66 3.86
N SER A 108 4.54 4.71 3.91
CA SER A 108 5.33 5.53 2.98
C SER A 108 5.05 5.16 1.53
N PHE A 109 4.55 6.12 0.79
CA PHE A 109 4.26 5.98 -0.61
C PHE A 109 5.51 6.24 -1.46
N ILE A 110 5.81 5.31 -2.36
CA ILE A 110 6.91 5.42 -3.32
C ILE A 110 6.31 5.74 -4.69
N PRO A 111 6.57 6.94 -5.27
CA PRO A 111 6.05 7.29 -6.60
C PRO A 111 6.62 6.39 -7.69
N MET A 112 5.79 5.52 -8.27
CA MET A 112 6.14 4.64 -9.38
C MET A 112 5.62 5.18 -10.72
N THR A 113 4.72 6.14 -10.67
CA THR A 113 4.15 6.83 -11.83
C THR A 113 4.31 8.35 -11.67
N PRO A 114 4.21 9.15 -12.75
CA PRO A 114 4.40 10.60 -12.68
C PRO A 114 3.22 11.37 -12.06
N ASN A 115 2.20 10.67 -11.55
CA ASN A 115 1.01 11.30 -10.98
C ASN A 115 1.23 11.64 -9.51
N ASP A 116 0.71 12.78 -9.08
CA ASP A 116 0.73 13.19 -7.68
C ASP A 116 -0.23 12.34 -6.82
N LEU A 117 0.10 12.22 -5.53
CA LEU A 117 -0.83 11.69 -4.55
C LEU A 117 -1.93 12.74 -4.31
N VAL A 118 -3.19 12.33 -4.46
CA VAL A 118 -4.36 13.20 -4.31
C VAL A 118 -5.29 12.61 -3.27
N GLU A 119 -5.64 13.43 -2.28
CA GLU A 119 -6.67 13.09 -1.30
C GLU A 119 -8.05 13.05 -1.97
N ARG A 120 -8.84 12.03 -1.61
CA ARG A 120 -10.19 11.82 -2.12
C ARG A 120 -11.19 11.89 -0.96
N ASP A 121 -12.46 11.88 -1.28
CA ASP A 121 -13.55 11.74 -0.29
C ASP A 121 -14.48 10.66 -0.84
N GLU A 122 -14.16 9.42 -0.49
CA GLU A 122 -14.79 8.23 -1.06
C GLU A 122 -15.70 7.56 -0.02
N GLU A 123 -16.83 7.10 -0.51
CA GLU A 123 -17.81 6.36 0.26
C GLU A 123 -18.16 5.05 -0.44
N TRP A 124 -17.94 3.94 0.26
CA TRP A 124 -18.42 2.63 -0.15
C TRP A 124 -19.58 2.19 0.72
N VAL A 125 -20.58 1.60 0.09
CA VAL A 125 -21.73 1.00 0.78
C VAL A 125 -21.95 -0.38 0.20
N VAL A 126 -21.71 -1.41 1.01
CA VAL A 126 -21.83 -2.81 0.60
C VAL A 126 -22.68 -3.59 1.60
N PRO A 127 -23.34 -4.71 1.21
CA PRO A 127 -24.09 -5.52 2.15
C PRO A 127 -23.18 -6.12 3.24
N LEU A 128 -23.67 -6.14 4.48
CA LEU A 128 -23.01 -6.82 5.60
C LEU A 128 -23.10 -8.34 5.50
N GLU A 129 -24.17 -8.81 4.92
CA GLU A 129 -24.46 -10.22 4.69
C GLU A 129 -24.65 -10.41 3.18
N PRO A 130 -23.55 -10.48 2.41
CA PRO A 130 -23.62 -10.69 0.98
C PRO A 130 -24.15 -12.11 0.68
N SER A 131 -24.83 -12.26 -0.44
CA SER A 131 -25.32 -13.55 -0.90
C SER A 131 -24.95 -13.78 -2.35
N ILE A 132 -24.69 -15.04 -2.70
CA ILE A 132 -24.38 -15.41 -4.07
C ILE A 132 -25.63 -15.21 -4.94
N ASP A 133 -25.49 -14.39 -5.98
CA ASP A 133 -26.50 -14.27 -7.03
C ASP A 133 -26.19 -15.29 -8.13
N SER A 134 -27.00 -16.36 -8.19
CA SER A 134 -26.85 -17.41 -9.18
C SER A 134 -27.15 -16.95 -10.62
N SER A 135 -27.70 -15.75 -10.79
CA SER A 135 -27.98 -15.15 -12.10
C SER A 135 -26.85 -14.22 -12.57
N ARG A 136 -25.84 -14.03 -11.75
CA ARG A 136 -24.69 -13.16 -12.08
C ARG A 136 -23.95 -13.70 -13.30
N GLU A 137 -23.54 -12.76 -14.14
CA GLU A 137 -22.60 -13.03 -15.22
C GLU A 137 -21.25 -12.48 -14.77
N PRO A 138 -20.14 -13.21 -14.97
CA PRO A 138 -18.80 -12.69 -14.75
C PRO A 138 -18.62 -11.38 -15.51
N THR A 139 -17.92 -10.44 -14.91
CA THR A 139 -17.56 -9.20 -15.60
C THR A 139 -16.72 -9.57 -16.81
N ASN A 140 -17.29 -9.46 -17.99
CA ASN A 140 -16.61 -9.79 -19.24
C ASN A 140 -15.61 -8.69 -19.57
N ILE A 141 -14.36 -8.91 -19.22
CA ILE A 141 -13.25 -8.01 -19.45
C ILE A 141 -12.35 -8.66 -20.49
N GLY A 142 -12.04 -7.96 -21.57
CA GLY A 142 -11.15 -8.50 -22.61
C GLY A 142 -11.29 -7.80 -23.94
N ALA A 143 -10.61 -8.29 -24.97
CA ALA A 143 -10.55 -7.68 -26.30
C ALA A 143 -11.93 -7.41 -26.93
N ASN A 144 -12.94 -8.18 -26.56
CA ASN A 144 -14.30 -8.10 -27.10
C ASN A 144 -15.35 -7.65 -26.08
N GLY A 145 -14.94 -7.35 -24.84
CA GLY A 145 -15.81 -6.92 -23.76
C GLY A 145 -15.61 -5.46 -23.36
N PRO A 146 -16.49 -4.89 -22.53
CA PRO A 146 -16.25 -3.58 -21.95
C PRO A 146 -15.04 -3.67 -21.03
N VAL A 147 -14.02 -2.90 -21.31
CA VAL A 147 -12.89 -2.80 -20.41
C VAL A 147 -13.30 -1.95 -19.22
N ILE A 148 -13.27 -2.53 -18.06
CA ILE A 148 -13.53 -1.82 -16.82
C ILE A 148 -12.17 -1.42 -16.22
N LEU A 149 -11.81 -0.18 -16.48
CA LEU A 149 -10.81 0.52 -15.66
C LEU A 149 -11.55 1.10 -14.47
N GLY A 150 -11.16 0.69 -13.27
CA GLY A 150 -11.78 1.21 -12.07
C GLY A 150 -11.62 0.27 -10.87
N TYR A 151 -12.25 0.65 -9.79
CA TYR A 151 -12.15 -0.10 -8.55
C TYR A 151 -12.97 -1.39 -8.60
N MET A 152 -12.36 -2.45 -8.06
CA MET A 152 -12.95 -3.77 -7.85
C MET A 152 -13.26 -4.00 -6.35
N GLY A 153 -13.08 -2.98 -5.52
CA GLY A 153 -13.29 -3.04 -4.09
C GLY A 153 -12.47 -2.00 -3.35
N PHE A 154 -12.37 -2.19 -2.04
CA PHE A 154 -11.59 -1.33 -1.16
C PHE A 154 -10.86 -2.16 -0.10
N THR A 155 -9.71 -1.68 0.34
CA THR A 155 -8.89 -2.35 1.36
C THR A 155 -9.46 -2.13 2.77
N ASN A 156 -8.96 -2.91 3.71
CA ASN A 156 -9.23 -2.74 5.15
C ASN A 156 -8.66 -1.43 5.75
N THR A 157 -8.05 -0.59 4.94
CA THR A 157 -7.60 0.77 5.28
C THR A 157 -8.26 1.83 4.41
N GLY A 158 -9.23 1.43 3.57
CA GLY A 158 -10.02 2.32 2.74
C GLY A 158 -9.32 2.78 1.45
N LEU A 159 -8.28 2.10 0.98
CA LEU A 159 -7.69 2.37 -0.33
C LEU A 159 -8.50 1.66 -1.42
N PHE A 160 -8.48 2.17 -2.63
CA PHE A 160 -9.07 1.49 -3.77
C PHE A 160 -8.32 0.19 -4.11
N ILE A 161 -9.06 -0.81 -4.51
CA ILE A 161 -8.56 -2.01 -5.18
C ILE A 161 -8.96 -1.92 -6.65
N PHE A 162 -8.00 -1.93 -7.55
CA PHE A 162 -8.24 -1.96 -8.99
C PHE A 162 -8.02 -3.37 -9.52
N GLY A 163 -8.56 -3.63 -10.71
CA GLY A 163 -8.38 -4.90 -11.39
C GLY A 163 -6.94 -5.12 -11.91
N PRO A 164 -6.67 -6.27 -12.53
CA PRO A 164 -5.33 -6.69 -12.95
C PRO A 164 -4.79 -5.91 -14.16
N THR A 165 -5.47 -4.87 -14.60
CA THR A 165 -5.08 -4.10 -15.78
C THR A 165 -4.93 -2.62 -15.48
N GLU A 166 -4.07 -1.96 -16.24
CA GLU A 166 -3.82 -0.53 -16.17
C GLU A 166 -4.10 0.15 -17.50
N GLY A 167 -4.46 1.44 -17.44
CA GLY A 167 -4.58 2.29 -18.62
C GLY A 167 -3.23 2.60 -19.25
N GLY A 168 -2.99 2.12 -20.47
CA GLY A 168 -1.73 2.37 -21.16
C GLY A 168 -1.68 3.72 -21.87
N GLN A 169 -0.46 4.20 -22.09
CA GLN A 169 -0.18 5.36 -22.94
C GLN A 169 0.78 4.94 -24.07
N PRO A 170 0.43 5.04 -25.31
CA PRO A 170 -0.86 5.52 -25.89
C PRO A 170 -2.02 4.55 -25.65
N ALA A 171 -3.24 5.00 -25.83
CA ALA A 171 -4.48 4.26 -25.53
C ALA A 171 -4.59 2.85 -26.17
N ASN A 172 -3.90 2.60 -27.28
CA ASN A 172 -3.82 1.30 -27.92
C ASN A 172 -2.87 0.30 -27.20
N GLN A 173 -2.26 0.71 -26.10
CA GLN A 173 -1.47 -0.12 -25.19
C GLN A 173 -2.13 -0.20 -23.81
N ALA A 174 -3.39 0.24 -23.73
CA ALA A 174 -4.21 0.11 -22.54
C ALA A 174 -4.27 -1.36 -22.10
N TYR A 175 -4.52 -1.57 -20.80
CA TYR A 175 -4.83 -2.87 -20.23
C TYR A 175 -3.62 -3.79 -20.02
N GLY A 176 -2.43 -3.23 -20.01
CA GLY A 176 -1.23 -3.95 -19.58
C GLY A 176 -1.31 -4.33 -18.09
N ASP A 177 -0.68 -5.42 -17.74
CA ASP A 177 -0.54 -5.86 -16.36
C ASP A 177 0.44 -4.93 -15.61
N PRO A 178 0.02 -4.27 -14.52
CA PRO A 178 0.86 -3.32 -13.79
C PRO A 178 2.05 -4.00 -13.08
N VAL A 179 1.95 -5.28 -12.72
CA VAL A 179 3.05 -6.06 -12.14
C VAL A 179 4.14 -6.27 -13.19
N TYR A 180 3.78 -6.74 -14.37
CA TYR A 180 4.72 -6.93 -15.46
C TYR A 180 5.33 -5.61 -15.96
N ASN A 181 4.58 -4.53 -15.89
CA ASN A 181 5.06 -3.20 -16.27
C ASN A 181 5.93 -2.54 -15.19
N ASN A 182 6.05 -3.16 -14.01
CA ASN A 182 6.83 -2.68 -12.87
C ASN A 182 6.49 -1.24 -12.48
N ILE A 183 5.20 -0.95 -12.37
CA ILE A 183 4.68 0.37 -11.98
C ILE A 183 4.04 0.38 -10.59
N LEU A 184 4.15 -0.70 -9.84
CA LEU A 184 3.67 -0.82 -8.47
C LEU A 184 4.81 -0.61 -7.47
N ASP A 185 4.50 0.00 -6.34
CA ASP A 185 5.40 0.08 -5.19
C ASP A 185 5.45 -1.26 -4.42
N ASP A 186 6.23 -1.30 -3.34
CA ASP A 186 6.43 -2.52 -2.54
C ASP A 186 5.14 -3.01 -1.84
N CYS A 187 4.11 -2.18 -1.75
CA CYS A 187 2.79 -2.54 -1.23
C CYS A 187 1.77 -2.88 -2.32
N GLY A 188 2.17 -2.90 -3.58
CA GLY A 188 1.35 -3.30 -4.70
C GLY A 188 0.44 -2.20 -5.24
N GLY A 189 0.75 -0.94 -4.98
CA GLY A 189 -0.04 0.20 -5.41
C GLY A 189 0.75 1.26 -6.17
N HIS A 190 0.03 2.21 -6.71
CA HIS A 190 0.56 3.41 -7.35
C HIS A 190 -0.51 4.52 -7.47
N THR A 191 -0.13 5.68 -7.98
CA THR A 191 -1.05 6.80 -8.25
C THR A 191 -1.40 6.92 -9.72
N ALA A 192 -2.68 7.17 -10.00
CA ALA A 192 -3.16 7.65 -11.29
C ALA A 192 -4.29 8.67 -11.06
N PHE A 193 -5.48 8.20 -10.70
CA PHE A 193 -6.63 9.00 -10.31
C PHE A 193 -6.63 9.28 -8.79
N ALA A 194 -6.29 8.26 -8.02
CA ALA A 194 -6.01 8.26 -6.58
C ALA A 194 -4.95 7.20 -6.36
N TYR A 195 -4.42 7.07 -5.15
CA TYR A 195 -3.63 5.90 -4.82
C TYR A 195 -4.52 4.66 -4.79
N HIS A 196 -4.11 3.60 -5.43
CA HIS A 196 -4.85 2.34 -5.50
C HIS A 196 -3.90 1.14 -5.61
N ASN A 197 -4.38 -0.01 -5.17
CA ASN A 197 -3.65 -1.27 -5.20
C ASN A 197 -4.14 -2.15 -6.35
N HIS A 198 -3.22 -2.79 -7.07
CA HIS A 198 -3.49 -3.84 -8.05
C HIS A 198 -3.05 -5.21 -7.56
N ALA A 199 -2.12 -5.22 -6.62
CA ALA A 199 -1.64 -6.39 -5.93
C ALA A 199 -1.52 -6.09 -4.44
N PHE A 200 -1.33 -7.11 -3.62
CA PHE A 200 -1.21 -6.92 -2.18
C PHE A 200 0.05 -7.57 -1.65
N ASN A 201 0.80 -6.82 -0.87
CA ASN A 201 1.75 -7.36 0.05
C ASN A 201 1.06 -7.41 1.42
N THR A 202 0.73 -8.60 1.91
CA THR A 202 0.02 -8.81 3.19
C THR A 202 0.67 -8.06 4.35
N ARG A 203 1.99 -7.88 4.32
CA ARG A 203 2.72 -7.11 5.34
C ARG A 203 2.26 -5.65 5.44
N CYS A 204 1.83 -5.06 4.33
CA CYS A 204 1.34 -3.68 4.30
C CYS A 204 -0.03 -3.53 4.96
N PHE A 205 -0.78 -4.61 5.07
CA PHE A 205 -2.13 -4.65 5.62
C PHE A 205 -2.22 -5.46 6.91
N ASN A 206 -1.07 -5.71 7.55
CA ASN A 206 -0.96 -6.46 8.78
C ASN A 206 -1.41 -5.58 9.97
N PRO A 207 -2.38 -6.03 10.79
CA PRO A 207 -2.84 -5.28 11.96
C PRO A 207 -1.76 -5.03 13.03
N ASN A 208 -0.68 -5.79 13.00
CA ASN A 208 0.45 -5.65 13.95
C ASN A 208 1.61 -4.80 13.41
N GLY A 209 1.46 -4.18 12.24
CA GLY A 209 2.59 -3.58 11.53
C GLY A 209 2.34 -2.26 10.84
N LEU A 210 1.75 -1.26 11.52
CA LEU A 210 1.67 0.11 10.98
C LEU A 210 3.04 0.79 11.06
N THR A 211 3.96 0.40 10.19
CA THR A 211 5.30 1.00 10.05
C THR A 211 5.39 1.87 8.81
N ALA A 212 6.43 2.70 8.72
CA ALA A 212 6.59 3.59 7.57
C ALA A 212 6.82 2.82 6.26
N ASN A 213 7.57 1.72 6.32
CA ASN A 213 7.87 0.87 5.16
C ASN A 213 7.51 -0.59 5.46
N PRO A 214 6.21 -0.93 5.53
CA PRO A 214 5.77 -2.24 6.02
C PRO A 214 6.28 -3.41 5.16
N ALA A 215 6.51 -3.20 3.88
CA ALA A 215 7.06 -4.23 3.00
C ALA A 215 8.50 -4.63 3.35
N THR A 216 9.31 -3.71 3.89
CA THR A 216 10.75 -3.89 4.14
C THR A 216 11.14 -3.80 5.61
N ASP A 217 10.38 -3.08 6.43
CA ASP A 217 10.67 -2.93 7.85
C ASP A 217 10.56 -4.28 8.59
N PRO A 218 11.38 -4.52 9.62
CA PRO A 218 11.23 -5.69 10.47
C PRO A 218 9.83 -5.73 11.10
N GLN A 219 9.12 -6.82 10.88
CA GLN A 219 7.82 -7.10 11.47
C GLN A 219 7.85 -8.45 12.18
N PRO A 220 6.97 -8.67 13.16
CA PRO A 220 6.79 -10.00 13.71
C PRO A 220 6.46 -10.99 12.57
N GLU A 221 7.17 -12.10 12.51
CA GLU A 221 6.81 -13.21 11.63
C GLU A 221 5.54 -13.86 12.16
N VAL A 222 4.40 -13.33 11.78
CA VAL A 222 3.09 -13.90 12.08
C VAL A 222 2.47 -14.30 10.75
N LEU A 223 2.26 -15.58 10.57
CA LEU A 223 1.47 -16.08 9.45
C LEU A 223 0.01 -15.72 9.73
N HIS A 224 -0.53 -14.81 8.94
CA HIS A 224 -1.95 -14.49 9.00
C HIS A 224 -2.71 -15.49 8.12
N ILE A 225 -3.72 -16.13 8.70
CA ILE A 225 -4.57 -17.11 8.03
C ILE A 225 -5.95 -16.52 7.91
N SER A 226 -6.52 -16.53 6.72
CA SER A 226 -7.84 -15.95 6.40
C SER A 226 -7.96 -14.48 6.84
N LEU A 227 -6.88 -13.70 6.69
CA LEU A 227 -6.89 -12.27 7.00
C LEU A 227 -7.72 -11.52 5.95
N ILE A 228 -8.71 -10.75 6.38
CA ILE A 228 -9.47 -9.89 5.49
C ILE A 228 -8.60 -8.68 5.11
N LEU A 229 -8.24 -8.58 3.84
CA LEU A 229 -7.50 -7.47 3.26
C LEU A 229 -8.40 -6.35 2.76
N GLY A 230 -9.67 -6.66 2.48
CA GLY A 230 -10.65 -5.72 1.96
C GLY A 230 -11.97 -6.38 1.61
N PHE A 231 -12.79 -5.67 0.86
CA PHE A 231 -14.12 -6.12 0.45
C PHE A 231 -14.38 -5.78 -1.02
N GLY A 232 -15.03 -6.69 -1.73
CA GLY A 232 -15.58 -6.46 -3.05
C GLY A 232 -16.79 -5.52 -3.02
N PRO A 233 -17.22 -5.00 -4.18
CA PRO A 233 -18.39 -4.11 -4.29
C PRO A 233 -19.71 -4.83 -3.98
N ASP A 234 -19.71 -6.14 -3.97
CA ASP A 234 -20.81 -7.01 -3.60
C ASP A 234 -20.86 -7.36 -2.10
N GLY A 235 -19.83 -6.93 -1.34
CA GLY A 235 -19.72 -7.14 0.11
C GLY A 235 -18.99 -8.41 0.51
N PHE A 236 -18.61 -9.27 -0.41
CA PHE A 236 -17.77 -10.42 -0.07
C PHE A 236 -16.36 -9.98 0.30
N PRO A 237 -15.74 -10.60 1.33
CA PRO A 237 -14.40 -10.27 1.74
C PRO A 237 -13.36 -10.76 0.73
N ILE A 238 -12.23 -10.07 0.74
CA ILE A 238 -11.02 -10.45 0.00
C ILE A 238 -10.00 -10.91 1.05
N PHE A 239 -9.64 -12.19 1.02
CA PHE A 239 -8.68 -12.78 1.95
C PHE A 239 -7.25 -12.68 1.40
N ASN A 240 -6.30 -12.86 2.30
CA ASN A 240 -4.88 -13.01 1.95
C ASN A 240 -4.60 -14.38 1.29
N GLU A 241 -3.32 -14.65 1.05
CA GLU A 241 -2.82 -15.83 0.33
C GLU A 241 -2.88 -17.15 1.12
N TYR A 242 -3.31 -17.15 2.39
CA TYR A 242 -3.31 -18.35 3.23
C TYR A 242 -4.63 -18.56 3.95
N GLU A 243 -5.09 -19.80 3.93
CA GLU A 243 -6.26 -20.25 4.69
C GLU A 243 -6.15 -21.71 5.10
N TYR A 244 -7.07 -22.20 5.93
CA TYR A 244 -7.19 -23.62 6.22
C TYR A 244 -8.24 -24.26 5.30
N ALA A 245 -7.86 -25.35 4.64
CA ALA A 245 -8.79 -26.17 3.87
C ALA A 245 -10.00 -26.55 4.75
N ASN A 246 -11.21 -26.27 4.26
CA ASN A 246 -12.46 -26.49 5.00
C ASN A 246 -12.48 -25.94 6.44
N ASN A 247 -11.74 -24.87 6.70
CA ASN A 247 -11.61 -24.25 8.01
C ASN A 247 -11.23 -25.24 9.14
N ASP A 248 -10.47 -26.28 8.81
CA ASP A 248 -10.16 -27.41 9.70
C ASP A 248 -9.08 -27.07 10.78
N GLY A 249 -8.41 -25.93 10.65
CA GLY A 249 -7.35 -25.48 11.56
C GLY A 249 -6.05 -26.29 11.49
N VAL A 250 -5.90 -27.16 10.50
CA VAL A 250 -4.77 -28.11 10.38
C VAL A 250 -4.11 -28.04 9.02
N ASN A 251 -4.90 -28.13 7.95
CA ASN A 251 -4.41 -28.21 6.59
C ASN A 251 -4.30 -26.80 5.98
N LEU A 252 -3.15 -26.17 6.14
CA LEU A 252 -2.86 -24.86 5.54
C LEU A 252 -2.74 -25.02 4.03
N VAL A 253 -3.48 -24.20 3.29
CA VAL A 253 -3.44 -24.12 1.83
C VAL A 253 -3.13 -22.69 1.40
N SER A 254 -2.57 -22.56 0.20
CA SER A 254 -2.44 -21.28 -0.50
C SER A 254 -3.26 -21.39 -1.78
N PRO A 255 -4.43 -20.75 -1.83
CA PRO A 255 -5.25 -20.75 -3.02
C PRO A 255 -4.51 -20.21 -4.24
N GLN A 256 -4.81 -20.76 -5.40
CA GLN A 256 -4.14 -20.45 -6.66
C GLN A 256 -5.17 -20.02 -7.71
N SER A 257 -4.79 -19.07 -8.54
CA SER A 257 -5.61 -18.68 -9.68
C SER A 257 -5.78 -19.86 -10.65
N SER A 258 -6.96 -19.98 -11.22
CA SER A 258 -7.24 -20.90 -12.34
C SER A 258 -6.97 -20.27 -13.70
N PHE A 259 -6.49 -19.02 -13.75
CA PHE A 259 -6.07 -18.42 -14.99
C PHE A 259 -4.63 -18.83 -15.34
N GLU A 260 -4.44 -19.25 -16.58
CA GLU A 260 -3.14 -19.67 -17.11
C GLU A 260 -2.71 -18.74 -18.25
N LEU A 261 -1.41 -18.46 -18.32
CA LEU A 261 -0.86 -17.65 -19.40
C LEU A 261 -0.95 -18.45 -20.72
N ILE A 262 -1.59 -17.88 -21.71
CA ILE A 262 -1.67 -18.44 -23.06
C ILE A 262 -0.29 -18.39 -23.70
N ASP A 263 0.15 -19.53 -24.26
CA ASP A 263 1.48 -19.65 -24.85
C ASP A 263 1.74 -18.60 -25.94
N GLY A 264 2.85 -17.90 -25.81
CA GLY A 264 3.26 -16.83 -26.73
C GLY A 264 2.57 -15.49 -26.55
N GLN A 265 1.66 -15.32 -25.59
CA GLN A 265 1.05 -14.02 -25.27
C GLN A 265 1.95 -13.16 -24.38
N ASN A 266 1.72 -11.85 -24.42
CA ASN A 266 2.47 -10.87 -23.65
C ASN A 266 1.57 -10.09 -22.68
N PRO A 267 1.56 -10.42 -21.38
CA PRO A 267 0.72 -9.77 -20.38
C PRO A 267 1.07 -8.29 -20.15
N GLN A 268 2.27 -7.85 -20.50
CA GLN A 268 2.65 -6.43 -20.37
C GLN A 268 1.77 -5.47 -21.18
N ARG A 269 1.17 -5.96 -22.26
CA ARG A 269 0.37 -5.12 -23.16
C ARG A 269 -1.12 -5.37 -23.07
N TYR A 270 -1.53 -6.62 -22.87
CA TYR A 270 -2.92 -7.07 -22.93
C TYR A 270 -3.13 -8.14 -21.87
N ALA A 271 -3.22 -7.72 -20.59
CA ALA A 271 -3.28 -8.67 -19.48
C ALA A 271 -4.45 -9.65 -19.62
N PHE A 272 -5.66 -9.18 -19.90
CA PHE A 272 -6.82 -10.08 -20.06
C PHE A 272 -6.73 -11.02 -21.26
N ASP A 273 -6.18 -10.54 -22.38
CA ASP A 273 -6.04 -11.35 -23.59
C ASP A 273 -4.85 -12.33 -23.49
N ALA A 274 -4.01 -12.17 -22.48
CA ALA A 274 -2.84 -13.01 -22.27
C ALA A 274 -3.13 -14.26 -21.43
N TYR A 275 -4.25 -14.27 -20.71
CA TYR A 275 -4.62 -15.38 -19.82
C TYR A 275 -5.94 -16.00 -20.23
N GLU A 276 -6.09 -17.29 -19.97
CA GLU A 276 -7.34 -18.02 -20.12
C GLU A 276 -7.72 -18.72 -18.83
N TYR A 277 -9.00 -18.76 -18.53
CA TYR A 277 -9.53 -19.53 -17.41
C TYR A 277 -9.52 -21.02 -17.76
N VAL A 278 -8.92 -21.83 -16.89
CA VAL A 278 -8.87 -23.28 -17.00
C VAL A 278 -9.56 -23.88 -15.79
N GLU A 279 -10.75 -24.43 -16.01
CA GLU A 279 -11.52 -25.06 -14.94
C GLU A 279 -10.71 -26.16 -14.23
N LYS A 280 -10.72 -26.13 -12.90
CA LYS A 280 -9.98 -27.06 -12.04
C LYS A 280 -10.94 -27.83 -11.15
N ASP A 281 -10.63 -29.10 -10.92
CA ASP A 281 -11.50 -29.99 -10.11
C ASP A 281 -11.42 -29.73 -8.59
N ASN A 282 -10.30 -29.14 -8.11
CA ASN A 282 -10.07 -28.93 -6.67
C ASN A 282 -10.25 -27.47 -6.28
N LEU A 283 -11.50 -27.07 -5.97
CA LEU A 283 -11.85 -25.71 -5.54
C LEU A 283 -11.39 -25.34 -4.12
N GLU A 284 -10.82 -26.26 -3.34
CA GLU A 284 -10.13 -25.91 -2.08
C GLU A 284 -8.76 -25.27 -2.33
N ILE A 285 -8.18 -25.49 -3.50
CA ILE A 285 -6.86 -24.95 -3.88
C ILE A 285 -7.01 -23.95 -5.03
N TYR A 286 -7.87 -24.26 -6.01
CA TYR A 286 -8.01 -23.43 -7.19
C TYR A 286 -9.27 -22.57 -7.12
N LEU A 287 -9.08 -21.30 -7.44
CA LEU A 287 -10.13 -20.30 -7.43
C LEU A 287 -10.96 -20.38 -8.71
N ASP A 288 -12.19 -19.93 -8.64
CA ASP A 288 -13.08 -19.81 -9.79
C ASP A 288 -12.68 -18.66 -10.74
N GLU A 289 -13.48 -18.42 -11.75
CA GLU A 289 -13.27 -17.36 -12.75
C GLU A 289 -13.30 -15.93 -12.18
N CYS A 290 -13.78 -15.78 -10.94
CA CYS A 290 -13.78 -14.50 -10.21
C CYS A 290 -12.62 -14.39 -9.20
N ASN A 291 -11.68 -15.32 -9.17
CA ASN A 291 -10.64 -15.48 -8.16
C ASN A 291 -11.18 -15.59 -6.74
N GLY A 292 -12.26 -16.34 -6.57
CA GLY A 292 -12.85 -16.67 -5.30
C GLY A 292 -13.30 -18.11 -5.23
N HIS A 293 -13.85 -18.50 -4.11
CA HIS A 293 -14.47 -19.80 -3.91
C HIS A 293 -15.44 -19.84 -2.73
N SER A 294 -16.23 -20.90 -2.67
CA SER A 294 -17.19 -21.15 -1.57
C SER A 294 -16.68 -22.28 -0.71
N HIS A 295 -16.26 -21.98 0.51
CA HIS A 295 -16.02 -22.97 1.55
C HIS A 295 -16.11 -22.35 2.96
N GLU A 296 -16.12 -23.20 3.98
CA GLU A 296 -16.17 -22.74 5.37
C GLU A 296 -14.92 -21.92 5.72
N ASN A 297 -15.13 -20.77 6.36
CA ASN A 297 -14.08 -19.86 6.80
C ASN A 297 -14.39 -19.30 8.20
N PRO A 298 -13.40 -18.77 8.93
CA PRO A 298 -13.58 -18.34 10.32
C PRO A 298 -14.52 -17.14 10.48
N HIS A 299 -14.82 -16.43 9.39
CA HIS A 299 -15.67 -15.24 9.41
C HIS A 299 -17.13 -15.53 9.05
N GLY A 300 -17.43 -16.76 8.58
CA GLY A 300 -18.80 -17.23 8.29
C GLY A 300 -19.38 -16.74 6.96
N TYR A 301 -18.57 -16.30 6.03
CA TYR A 301 -19.02 -15.92 4.69
C TYR A 301 -19.25 -17.16 3.81
N GLU A 302 -20.29 -17.12 3.00
CA GLU A 302 -20.61 -18.18 2.04
C GLU A 302 -19.59 -18.28 0.89
N TYR A 303 -19.01 -17.14 0.54
CA TYR A 303 -18.04 -16.99 -0.54
C TYR A 303 -17.02 -15.93 -0.17
N HIS A 304 -15.81 -16.03 -0.68
CA HIS A 304 -14.78 -15.00 -0.54
C HIS A 304 -13.82 -15.02 -1.73
N TYR A 305 -13.21 -13.86 -1.97
CA TYR A 305 -12.15 -13.69 -2.94
C TYR A 305 -10.79 -13.88 -2.28
N HIS A 306 -9.79 -14.19 -3.09
CA HIS A 306 -8.39 -14.13 -2.68
C HIS A 306 -7.64 -13.06 -3.44
N CYS A 307 -6.85 -12.28 -2.71
CA CYS A 307 -5.83 -11.47 -3.32
C CYS A 307 -4.52 -12.24 -3.33
N LEU A 308 -4.21 -12.80 -4.47
CA LEU A 308 -2.95 -13.49 -4.69
C LEU A 308 -1.84 -12.43 -4.85
N LEU A 309 -0.63 -12.71 -4.38
CA LEU A 309 0.55 -11.86 -4.56
C LEU A 309 0.79 -11.50 -6.03
N TYR A 310 0.24 -12.35 -6.92
CA TYR A 310 0.19 -12.15 -8.36
C TYR A 310 -1.23 -12.49 -8.81
N THR A 311 -1.99 -11.50 -9.21
CA THR A 311 -3.31 -11.67 -9.83
C THR A 311 -3.23 -12.36 -11.20
N SER A 312 -2.02 -12.56 -11.68
CA SER A 312 -1.69 -13.32 -12.89
C SER A 312 -0.64 -14.37 -12.53
N PRO A 313 -0.66 -15.57 -13.15
CA PRO A 313 0.36 -16.58 -12.94
C PRO A 313 1.75 -15.97 -13.16
N SER A 314 2.58 -15.97 -12.14
CA SER A 314 3.94 -15.45 -12.28
C SER A 314 4.79 -16.46 -13.05
N PRO A 315 5.58 -16.06 -14.04
CA PRO A 315 6.54 -16.94 -14.68
C PRO A 315 7.75 -17.28 -13.79
N ARG A 316 7.67 -17.05 -12.48
CA ARG A 316 8.76 -17.31 -11.53
C ARG A 316 8.57 -18.54 -10.66
N ASP A 317 7.46 -19.29 -10.84
CA ASP A 317 7.23 -20.58 -10.17
C ASP A 317 7.62 -21.76 -11.06
#